data_fd61d14cfcee2cf05d4dedd58a78c5ec
#
_entry.id   fd61d14cfcee2cf05d4dedd58a78c5ec
#
_cell.length_a   1.000
_cell.length_b   1.000
_cell.length_c   1.000
_cell.angle_alpha   90.00
_cell.angle_beta   90.00
_cell.angle_gamma   90.00
#
_symmetry.space_group_name_H-M   'P 1'
#
loop_
_entity.id
_entity.type
_entity.pdbx_description
1 polymer ?
#
loop_
_entity_poly.entity_id
_entity_poly.type
_entity_poly.pdbx_seq_one_letter_code
_entity_poly.pdbx_strand_id
1 'polypeptide(L)'
;MTETPQWIWDTFAFVLLGLIAIDLFSHRGGREVSRGWSVFWSIAWIATGLAFAVFIWSILGRHAADEYLAAYLIEKSLSLDNMFVFLIIFQTLKIPKKNQRTALSWGIFGALVFRAVFIFAGAAAVQRWDWVSYIFGVILIFAAIHAFREDPAETKESRVVHWLSTRLPISRDSRDRRFFIKHWGKRKATPLFISILALELSDVLFAVDSIPAAFSVTQTTFLIYSSNAFAILGLRSLYIVIAEFIGEMRYLHYGMAAILAFAGMKITLSRWVHISPIVSVAVILNLIGAATAASMWALKRSANR
;
A
#
# COMPACT_ATOMS: atom_id res chain seq x y z
N MET A 1 9.19 21.87 -16.03
CA MET A 1 9.19 21.00 -14.84
C MET A 1 10.33 21.46 -13.96
N THR A 2 10.06 22.02 -12.80
CA THR A 2 11.11 22.39 -11.83
C THR A 2 11.67 21.08 -11.26
N GLU A 3 12.90 20.75 -11.63
CA GLU A 3 13.60 19.62 -11.03
C GLU A 3 13.68 19.85 -9.52
N THR A 4 13.22 18.86 -8.76
CA THR A 4 13.30 18.93 -7.29
C THR A 4 14.77 19.02 -6.89
N PRO A 5 15.22 20.04 -6.15
CA PRO A 5 16.61 20.21 -5.76
C PRO A 5 17.17 18.98 -5.03
N GLN A 6 18.43 18.65 -5.28
CA GLN A 6 19.08 17.45 -4.73
C GLN A 6 19.01 17.41 -3.19
N TRP A 7 19.18 18.53 -2.51
CA TRP A 7 19.13 18.60 -1.05
C TRP A 7 17.78 18.15 -0.44
N ILE A 8 16.67 18.30 -1.20
CA ILE A 8 15.35 17.82 -0.77
C ILE A 8 15.30 16.28 -0.78
N TRP A 9 15.91 15.68 -1.83
CA TRP A 9 16.06 14.22 -1.91
C TRP A 9 16.94 13.68 -0.77
N ASP A 10 18.05 14.35 -0.49
CA ASP A 10 18.98 13.96 0.58
C ASP A 10 18.30 14.05 1.96
N THR A 11 17.58 15.17 2.20
CA THR A 11 16.80 15.35 3.44
C THR A 11 15.73 14.28 3.58
N PHE A 12 14.97 14.02 2.52
CA PHE A 12 13.95 12.97 2.50
C PHE A 12 14.57 11.59 2.77
N ALA A 13 15.66 11.24 2.09
CA ALA A 13 16.34 9.96 2.29
C ALA A 13 16.81 9.79 3.74
N PHE A 14 17.41 10.83 4.34
CA PHE A 14 17.84 10.82 5.73
C PHE A 14 16.66 10.62 6.69
N VAL A 15 15.57 11.37 6.50
CA VAL A 15 14.34 11.25 7.30
C VAL A 15 13.74 9.85 7.13
N LEU A 16 13.60 9.37 5.90
CA LEU A 16 13.03 8.04 5.61
C LEU A 16 13.84 6.93 6.28
N LEU A 17 15.17 6.95 6.17
CA LEU A 17 16.05 5.96 6.82
C LEU A 17 15.92 6.02 8.35
N GLY A 18 15.85 7.22 8.92
CA GLY A 18 15.62 7.41 10.36
C GLY A 18 14.27 6.82 10.81
N LEU A 19 13.21 7.06 10.03
CA LEU A 19 11.88 6.55 10.33
C LEU A 19 11.80 5.03 10.18
N ILE A 20 12.43 4.45 9.16
CA ILE A 20 12.56 2.99 9.00
C ILE A 20 13.32 2.40 10.20
N ALA A 21 14.40 3.01 10.62
CA ALA A 21 15.13 2.58 11.80
C ALA A 21 14.23 2.60 13.05
N ILE A 22 13.51 3.70 13.29
CA ILE A 22 12.55 3.83 14.41
C ILE A 22 11.49 2.72 14.33
N ASP A 23 10.91 2.47 13.14
CA ASP A 23 9.91 1.41 12.96
C ASP A 23 10.49 0.03 13.29
N LEU A 24 11.70 -0.28 12.84
CA LEU A 24 12.37 -1.55 13.12
C LEU A 24 12.74 -1.70 14.61
N PHE A 25 13.24 -0.63 15.25
CA PHE A 25 13.68 -0.67 16.65
C PHE A 25 12.52 -0.68 17.64
N SER A 26 11.45 0.10 17.40
CA SER A 26 10.29 0.20 18.28
C SER A 26 9.57 -1.12 18.50
N HIS A 27 9.79 -2.09 17.62
CA HIS A 27 9.12 -3.39 17.64
C HIS A 27 10.07 -4.59 17.90
N ARG A 28 11.33 -4.36 18.27
CA ARG A 28 12.32 -5.42 18.57
C ARG A 28 12.01 -6.24 19.83
N GLY A 29 11.22 -5.75 20.76
CA GLY A 29 10.81 -6.49 21.95
C GLY A 29 9.80 -7.59 21.59
N GLY A 30 10.09 -8.86 21.90
CA GLY A 30 9.19 -10.02 21.66
C GLY A 30 7.91 -10.01 22.52
N ARG A 31 7.54 -8.89 23.16
CA ARG A 31 6.31 -8.69 23.90
C ARG A 31 5.12 -8.59 22.97
N GLU A 32 4.00 -9.15 23.36
CA GLU A 32 2.74 -8.90 22.68
C GLU A 32 2.45 -7.39 22.72
N VAL A 33 2.45 -6.77 21.55
CA VAL A 33 2.15 -5.33 21.44
C VAL A 33 0.68 -5.16 21.76
N SER A 34 0.38 -4.37 22.79
CA SER A 34 -1.00 -4.05 23.15
C SER A 34 -1.69 -3.33 21.98
N ARG A 35 -3.00 -3.52 21.85
CA ARG A 35 -3.82 -2.85 20.83
C ARG A 35 -3.65 -1.33 20.88
N GLY A 36 -3.64 -0.75 22.07
CA GLY A 36 -3.44 0.69 22.25
C GLY A 36 -2.10 1.19 21.72
N TRP A 37 -1.03 0.41 21.87
CA TRP A 37 0.28 0.73 21.31
C TRP A 37 0.29 0.71 19.78
N SER A 38 -0.38 -0.29 19.16
CA SER A 38 -0.51 -0.36 17.70
C SER A 38 -1.33 0.79 17.14
N VAL A 39 -2.42 1.18 17.82
CA VAL A 39 -3.23 2.36 17.46
C VAL A 39 -2.40 3.63 17.55
N PHE A 40 -1.67 3.83 18.65
CA PHE A 40 -0.78 4.98 18.81
C PHE A 40 0.22 5.10 17.66
N TRP A 41 0.93 4.02 17.33
CA TRP A 41 1.88 4.02 16.22
C TRP A 41 1.22 4.22 14.86
N SER A 42 0.02 3.69 14.64
CA SER A 42 -0.72 3.93 13.40
C SER A 42 -1.06 5.41 13.23
N ILE A 43 -1.53 6.08 14.30
CA ILE A 43 -1.80 7.52 14.31
C ILE A 43 -0.50 8.31 14.12
N ALA A 44 0.56 7.93 14.80
CA ALA A 44 1.86 8.59 14.69
C ALA A 44 2.41 8.54 13.25
N TRP A 45 2.31 7.41 12.57
CA TRP A 45 2.73 7.27 11.18
C TRP A 45 1.87 8.08 10.20
N ILE A 46 0.56 8.12 10.41
CA ILE A 46 -0.33 8.97 9.62
C ILE A 46 0.01 10.45 9.85
N ALA A 47 0.18 10.85 11.10
CA ALA A 47 0.58 12.22 11.45
C ALA A 47 1.94 12.61 10.84
N THR A 48 2.90 11.67 10.78
CA THR A 48 4.20 11.89 10.14
C THR A 48 4.06 12.15 8.63
N GLY A 49 3.23 11.37 7.93
CA GLY A 49 2.94 11.61 6.51
C GLY A 49 2.24 12.96 6.27
N LEU A 50 1.30 13.34 7.14
CA LEU A 50 0.65 14.66 7.06
C LEU A 50 1.59 15.81 7.42
N ALA A 51 2.48 15.63 8.41
CA ALA A 51 3.51 16.61 8.76
C ALA A 51 4.49 16.84 7.59
N PHE A 52 4.79 15.80 6.82
CA PHE A 52 5.62 15.94 5.62
C PHE A 52 4.92 16.77 4.54
N ALA A 53 3.59 16.75 4.45
CA ALA A 53 2.85 17.67 3.58
C ALA A 53 3.07 19.14 3.95
N VAL A 54 3.16 19.45 5.26
CA VAL A 54 3.48 20.82 5.74
C VAL A 54 4.91 21.21 5.36
N PHE A 55 5.85 20.27 5.45
CA PHE A 55 7.22 20.48 4.97
C PHE A 55 7.26 20.79 3.46
N ILE A 56 6.55 20.02 2.64
CA ILE A 56 6.43 20.28 1.20
C ILE A 56 5.80 21.65 0.95
N TRP A 57 4.74 22.00 1.66
CA TRP A 57 4.11 23.31 1.55
C TRP A 57 5.10 24.45 1.79
N SER A 58 5.91 24.35 2.83
CA SER A 58 6.87 25.39 3.20
C SER A 58 7.99 25.61 2.16
N ILE A 59 8.35 24.55 1.38
CA ILE A 59 9.49 24.58 0.46
C ILE A 59 9.07 24.65 -1.01
N LEU A 60 8.09 23.83 -1.40
CA LEU A 60 7.63 23.72 -2.80
C LEU A 60 6.30 24.42 -3.05
N GLY A 61 5.69 25.01 -2.02
CA GLY A 61 4.44 25.74 -2.10
C GLY A 61 3.19 24.88 -2.01
N ARG A 62 2.03 25.56 -1.97
CA ARG A 62 0.73 24.95 -1.71
C ARG A 62 0.34 23.91 -2.76
N HIS A 63 0.56 24.18 -4.03
CA HIS A 63 0.17 23.29 -5.11
C HIS A 63 0.86 21.91 -4.98
N ALA A 64 2.18 21.89 -4.71
CA ALA A 64 2.92 20.67 -4.50
C ALA A 64 2.45 19.89 -3.25
N ALA A 65 2.08 20.60 -2.19
CA ALA A 65 1.52 19.97 -0.99
C ALA A 65 0.15 19.32 -1.26
N ASP A 66 -0.72 19.98 -2.03
CA ASP A 66 -2.03 19.45 -2.44
C ASP A 66 -1.86 18.19 -3.33
N GLU A 67 -0.89 18.20 -4.26
CA GLU A 67 -0.52 17.03 -5.07
C GLU A 67 0.00 15.87 -4.21
N TYR A 68 0.93 16.17 -3.30
CA TYR A 68 1.44 15.17 -2.36
C TYR A 68 0.33 14.55 -1.52
N LEU A 69 -0.55 15.37 -0.93
CA LEU A 69 -1.66 14.89 -0.10
C LEU A 69 -2.60 14.00 -0.90
N ALA A 70 -2.94 14.38 -2.13
CA ALA A 70 -3.80 13.57 -2.98
C ALA A 70 -3.13 12.21 -3.30
N ALA A 71 -1.86 12.20 -3.68
CA ALA A 71 -1.11 10.96 -3.93
C ALA A 71 -0.98 10.10 -2.65
N TYR A 72 -0.71 10.72 -1.49
CA TYR A 72 -0.64 10.06 -0.20
C TYR A 72 -1.97 9.39 0.19
N LEU A 73 -3.10 10.08 0.00
CA LEU A 73 -4.43 9.56 0.32
C LEU A 73 -4.83 8.41 -0.61
N ILE A 74 -4.54 8.52 -1.91
CA ILE A 74 -4.75 7.42 -2.87
C ILE A 74 -3.97 6.18 -2.40
N GLU A 75 -2.67 6.35 -2.19
CA GLU A 75 -1.80 5.25 -1.81
C GLU A 75 -2.20 4.64 -0.45
N LYS A 76 -2.52 5.49 0.53
CA LYS A 76 -2.98 5.04 1.84
C LYS A 76 -4.29 4.25 1.75
N SER A 77 -5.21 4.65 0.86
CA SER A 77 -6.47 3.95 0.63
C SER A 77 -6.24 2.59 -0.02
N LEU A 78 -5.43 2.53 -1.08
CA LEU A 78 -5.09 1.27 -1.76
C LEU A 78 -4.30 0.35 -0.84
N SER A 79 -3.45 0.90 0.03
CA SER A 79 -2.72 0.13 1.05
C SER A 79 -3.64 -0.56 2.06
N LEU A 80 -4.84 -0.04 2.32
CA LEU A 80 -5.82 -0.72 3.17
C LEU A 80 -6.33 -2.02 2.52
N ASP A 81 -6.50 -2.02 1.20
CA ASP A 81 -6.88 -3.23 0.45
C ASP A 81 -5.76 -4.27 0.47
N ASN A 82 -4.52 -3.84 0.30
CA ASN A 82 -3.37 -4.74 0.39
C ASN A 82 -3.33 -5.52 1.72
N MET A 83 -3.90 -4.97 2.79
CA MET A 83 -3.97 -5.65 4.08
C MET A 83 -4.91 -6.86 4.09
N PHE A 84 -5.99 -6.85 3.28
CA PHE A 84 -6.84 -8.03 3.10
C PHE A 84 -6.03 -9.19 2.52
N VAL A 85 -5.24 -8.89 1.52
CA VAL A 85 -4.34 -9.85 0.87
C VAL A 85 -3.32 -10.40 1.86
N PHE A 86 -2.70 -9.54 2.65
CA PHE A 86 -1.76 -9.97 3.69
C PHE A 86 -2.42 -10.91 4.70
N LEU A 87 -3.64 -10.58 5.12
CA LEU A 87 -4.41 -11.44 6.03
C LEU A 87 -4.64 -12.82 5.42
N ILE A 88 -5.08 -12.88 4.16
CA ILE A 88 -5.35 -14.14 3.46
C ILE A 88 -4.07 -14.97 3.29
N ILE A 89 -2.95 -14.34 2.88
CA ILE A 89 -1.66 -15.02 2.78
C ILE A 89 -1.25 -15.64 4.12
N PHE A 90 -1.37 -14.88 5.21
CA PHE A 90 -1.00 -15.39 6.53
C PHE A 90 -1.94 -16.46 7.06
N GLN A 91 -3.23 -16.38 6.76
CA GLN A 91 -4.20 -17.43 7.11
C GLN A 91 -3.96 -18.71 6.32
N THR A 92 -3.78 -18.61 5.00
CA THR A 92 -3.53 -19.75 4.10
C THR A 92 -2.25 -20.50 4.47
N LEU A 93 -1.17 -19.77 4.75
CA LEU A 93 0.11 -20.36 5.16
C LEU A 93 0.19 -20.65 6.67
N LYS A 94 -0.89 -20.39 7.43
CA LYS A 94 -0.97 -20.59 8.89
C LYS A 94 0.22 -19.94 9.63
N ILE A 95 0.55 -18.70 9.26
CA ILE A 95 1.69 -17.98 9.84
C ILE A 95 1.34 -17.48 11.24
N PRO A 96 2.06 -17.88 12.29
CA PRO A 96 1.83 -17.40 13.66
C PRO A 96 1.98 -15.87 13.76
N LYS A 97 1.15 -15.19 14.58
CA LYS A 97 1.15 -13.72 14.76
C LYS A 97 2.55 -13.15 14.99
N LYS A 98 3.42 -13.87 15.72
CA LYS A 98 4.81 -13.50 15.96
C LYS A 98 5.65 -13.41 14.67
N ASN A 99 5.41 -14.33 13.72
CA ASN A 99 6.13 -14.41 12.45
C ASN A 99 5.54 -13.46 11.40
N GLN A 100 4.24 -13.13 11.48
CA GLN A 100 3.59 -12.14 10.60
C GLN A 100 4.30 -10.78 10.69
N ARG A 101 4.71 -10.34 11.88
CA ARG A 101 5.45 -9.09 12.06
C ARG A 101 6.80 -9.08 11.33
N THR A 102 7.51 -10.21 11.35
CA THR A 102 8.77 -10.36 10.61
C THR A 102 8.52 -10.32 9.11
N ALA A 103 7.49 -11.03 8.63
CA ALA A 103 7.11 -11.01 7.23
C ALA A 103 6.74 -9.59 6.75
N LEU A 104 5.91 -8.85 7.53
CA LEU A 104 5.53 -7.47 7.20
C LEU A 104 6.74 -6.53 7.18
N SER A 105 7.72 -6.69 8.10
CA SER A 105 8.91 -5.83 8.09
C SER A 105 9.76 -6.03 6.84
N TRP A 106 9.92 -7.25 6.38
CA TRP A 106 10.62 -7.57 5.12
C TRP A 106 9.79 -7.13 3.91
N GLY A 107 8.46 -7.36 3.94
CA GLY A 107 7.55 -6.91 2.91
C GLY A 107 7.57 -5.38 2.72
N ILE A 108 7.58 -4.59 3.80
CA ILE A 108 7.70 -3.13 3.71
C ILE A 108 9.00 -2.71 3.05
N PHE A 109 10.12 -3.37 3.39
CA PHE A 109 11.41 -3.04 2.79
C PHE A 109 11.43 -3.36 1.29
N GLY A 110 10.97 -4.54 0.89
CA GLY A 110 10.87 -4.91 -0.52
C GLY A 110 9.91 -4.01 -1.29
N ALA A 111 8.74 -3.72 -0.72
CA ALA A 111 7.77 -2.80 -1.30
C ALA A 111 8.39 -1.42 -1.60
N LEU A 112 9.15 -0.83 -0.67
CA LEU A 112 9.84 0.45 -0.91
C LEU A 112 10.82 0.37 -2.08
N VAL A 113 11.57 -0.72 -2.21
CA VAL A 113 12.53 -0.92 -3.30
C VAL A 113 11.81 -1.13 -4.63
N PHE A 114 10.84 -2.05 -4.70
CA PHE A 114 10.11 -2.31 -5.94
C PHE A 114 9.34 -1.09 -6.42
N ARG A 115 8.66 -0.38 -5.52
CA ARG A 115 7.95 0.85 -5.86
C ARG A 115 8.88 1.96 -6.31
N ALA A 116 10.08 2.09 -5.73
CA ALA A 116 11.10 3.00 -6.27
C ALA A 116 11.38 2.67 -7.74
N VAL A 117 11.70 1.40 -8.04
CA VAL A 117 12.00 0.97 -9.41
C VAL A 117 10.83 1.29 -10.36
N PHE A 118 9.59 0.93 -9.99
CA PHE A 118 8.42 1.17 -10.83
C PHE A 118 8.07 2.66 -10.98
N ILE A 119 8.23 3.47 -9.92
CA ILE A 119 7.96 4.91 -9.97
C ILE A 119 8.99 5.62 -10.86
N PHE A 120 10.27 5.32 -10.69
CA PHE A 120 11.32 5.92 -11.53
C PHE A 120 11.22 5.46 -12.99
N ALA A 121 10.95 4.18 -13.24
CA ALA A 121 10.73 3.68 -14.59
C ALA A 121 9.46 4.29 -15.22
N GLY A 122 8.36 4.38 -14.47
CA GLY A 122 7.12 5.00 -14.92
C GLY A 122 7.29 6.49 -15.22
N ALA A 123 8.00 7.22 -14.35
CA ALA A 123 8.32 8.63 -14.56
C ALA A 123 9.15 8.82 -15.84
N ALA A 124 10.19 8.02 -16.05
CA ALA A 124 11.01 8.07 -17.26
C ALA A 124 10.16 7.75 -18.52
N ALA A 125 9.25 6.78 -18.43
CA ALA A 125 8.37 6.43 -19.53
C ALA A 125 7.38 7.56 -19.86
N VAL A 126 6.72 8.15 -18.87
CA VAL A 126 5.77 9.28 -19.06
C VAL A 126 6.47 10.51 -19.59
N GLN A 127 7.71 10.81 -19.14
CA GLN A 127 8.49 11.94 -19.64
C GLN A 127 8.94 11.76 -21.10
N ARG A 128 9.15 10.51 -21.53
CA ARG A 128 9.62 10.24 -22.90
C ARG A 128 8.48 10.04 -23.89
N TRP A 129 7.33 9.56 -23.46
CA TRP A 129 6.21 9.21 -24.32
C TRP A 129 4.87 9.64 -23.71
N ASP A 130 4.26 10.68 -24.23
CA ASP A 130 2.97 11.22 -23.75
C ASP A 130 1.84 10.19 -23.73
N TRP A 131 1.87 9.23 -24.66
CA TRP A 131 0.84 8.17 -24.76
C TRP A 131 0.84 7.19 -23.58
N VAL A 132 1.94 7.09 -22.82
CA VAL A 132 2.03 6.23 -21.64
C VAL A 132 1.01 6.65 -20.58
N SER A 133 0.73 7.94 -20.45
CA SER A 133 -0.31 8.44 -19.53
C SER A 133 -1.70 7.89 -19.87
N TYR A 134 -2.01 7.74 -21.16
CA TYR A 134 -3.29 7.14 -21.58
C TYR A 134 -3.35 5.64 -21.28
N ILE A 135 -2.24 4.91 -21.43
CA ILE A 135 -2.16 3.50 -20.99
C ILE A 135 -2.43 3.41 -19.48
N PHE A 136 -1.84 4.30 -18.68
CA PHE A 136 -2.11 4.34 -17.25
C PHE A 136 -3.60 4.56 -16.96
N GLY A 137 -4.24 5.49 -17.69
CA GLY A 137 -5.68 5.72 -17.58
C GLY A 137 -6.50 4.46 -17.89
N VAL A 138 -6.18 3.75 -18.98
CA VAL A 138 -6.86 2.51 -19.36
C VAL A 138 -6.66 1.40 -18.32
N ILE A 139 -5.44 1.25 -17.79
CA ILE A 139 -5.13 0.29 -16.72
C ILE A 139 -6.01 0.57 -15.50
N LEU A 140 -6.11 1.84 -15.07
CA LEU A 140 -6.93 2.22 -13.92
C LEU A 140 -8.42 1.97 -14.12
N ILE A 141 -8.94 2.28 -15.29
CA ILE A 141 -10.35 2.01 -15.63
C ILE A 141 -10.61 0.50 -15.61
N PHE A 142 -9.70 -0.28 -16.20
CA PHE A 142 -9.80 -1.74 -16.19
C PHE A 142 -9.73 -2.29 -14.75
N ALA A 143 -8.78 -1.82 -13.94
CA ALA A 143 -8.65 -2.17 -12.52
C ALA A 143 -9.91 -1.83 -11.73
N ALA A 144 -10.49 -0.64 -11.96
CA ALA A 144 -11.74 -0.21 -11.33
C ALA A 144 -12.90 -1.16 -11.68
N ILE A 145 -13.11 -1.45 -12.98
CA ILE A 145 -14.18 -2.36 -13.43
C ILE A 145 -14.00 -3.75 -12.82
N HIS A 146 -12.76 -4.23 -12.76
CA HIS A 146 -12.43 -5.52 -12.19
C HIS A 146 -12.72 -5.55 -10.69
N ALA A 147 -12.28 -4.51 -9.96
CA ALA A 147 -12.53 -4.34 -8.54
C ALA A 147 -14.04 -4.23 -8.21
N PHE A 148 -14.86 -3.61 -9.05
CA PHE A 148 -16.32 -3.60 -8.86
C PHE A 148 -16.99 -4.97 -9.06
N ARG A 149 -16.39 -5.85 -9.84
CA ARG A 149 -16.97 -7.16 -10.22
C ARG A 149 -16.49 -8.32 -9.37
N GLU A 150 -15.32 -8.20 -8.76
CA GLU A 150 -14.77 -9.27 -7.91
C GLU A 150 -15.49 -9.34 -6.56
N ASP A 151 -15.83 -10.56 -6.15
CA ASP A 151 -16.23 -10.83 -4.78
C ASP A 151 -14.96 -10.83 -3.91
N PRO A 152 -14.90 -10.04 -2.82
CA PRO A 152 -13.76 -10.03 -1.89
C PRO A 152 -13.38 -11.41 -1.34
N ALA A 153 -14.30 -12.38 -1.42
CA ALA A 153 -14.09 -13.75 -0.97
C ALA A 153 -13.30 -14.63 -1.97
N GLU A 154 -13.27 -14.27 -3.26
CA GLU A 154 -12.54 -15.02 -4.30
C GLU A 154 -11.24 -14.30 -4.68
N THR A 155 -10.19 -14.49 -3.90
CA THR A 155 -8.95 -13.73 -4.07
C THR A 155 -7.94 -14.41 -4.99
N LYS A 156 -7.36 -13.62 -5.92
CA LYS A 156 -6.22 -14.00 -6.79
C LYS A 156 -5.00 -14.46 -5.98
N GLU A 157 -4.91 -14.00 -4.74
CA GLU A 157 -3.79 -14.23 -3.82
C GLU A 157 -3.72 -15.68 -3.35
N SER A 158 -4.85 -16.35 -3.24
CA SER A 158 -4.88 -17.81 -3.05
C SER A 158 -4.16 -18.52 -4.21
N ARG A 159 -4.24 -17.98 -5.43
CA ARG A 159 -3.52 -18.49 -6.61
C ARG A 159 -2.02 -18.25 -6.54
N VAL A 160 -1.56 -17.08 -6.07
CA VAL A 160 -0.13 -16.77 -5.87
C VAL A 160 0.46 -17.70 -4.83
N VAL A 161 -0.20 -17.87 -3.68
CA VAL A 161 0.25 -18.81 -2.63
C VAL A 161 0.24 -20.25 -3.14
N HIS A 162 -0.78 -20.66 -3.86
CA HIS A 162 -0.86 -21.99 -4.46
C HIS A 162 0.26 -22.21 -5.48
N TRP A 163 0.49 -21.26 -6.38
CA TRP A 163 1.57 -21.33 -7.38
C TRP A 163 2.94 -21.43 -6.73
N LEU A 164 3.22 -20.60 -5.70
CA LEU A 164 4.48 -20.67 -4.94
C LEU A 164 4.61 -22.00 -4.21
N SER A 165 3.54 -22.52 -3.62
CA SER A 165 3.55 -23.75 -2.85
C SER A 165 3.75 -25.00 -3.73
N THR A 166 3.38 -24.93 -5.00
CA THR A 166 3.61 -26.04 -5.96
C THR A 166 5.00 -26.02 -6.59
N ARG A 167 5.64 -24.85 -6.66
CA ARG A 167 6.96 -24.69 -7.31
C ARG A 167 8.14 -24.80 -6.35
N LEU A 168 7.93 -24.52 -5.07
CA LEU A 168 9.02 -24.51 -4.07
C LEU A 168 8.89 -25.68 -3.09
N PRO A 169 10.00 -26.34 -2.70
CA PRO A 169 10.00 -27.37 -1.67
C PRO A 169 9.75 -26.72 -0.29
N ILE A 170 8.49 -26.73 0.15
CA ILE A 170 8.06 -26.08 1.40
C ILE A 170 8.17 -27.06 2.57
N SER A 171 8.65 -26.56 3.70
CA SER A 171 8.53 -27.22 4.99
C SER A 171 7.12 -27.02 5.57
N ARG A 172 6.61 -28.05 6.26
CA ARG A 172 5.33 -27.94 6.98
C ARG A 172 5.42 -27.19 8.32
N ASP A 173 6.61 -26.82 8.76
CA ASP A 173 6.80 -26.14 10.05
C ASP A 173 6.68 -24.63 9.89
N SER A 174 5.52 -24.08 10.25
CA SER A 174 5.24 -22.64 10.24
C SER A 174 5.76 -21.89 11.47
N ARG A 175 6.26 -22.58 12.49
CA ARG A 175 6.74 -22.00 13.75
C ARG A 175 8.17 -21.52 13.68
N ASP A 176 8.97 -22.03 12.72
CA ASP A 176 10.37 -21.64 12.56
C ASP A 176 10.48 -20.17 12.08
N ARG A 177 11.37 -19.41 12.70
CA ARG A 177 11.70 -18.04 12.31
C ARG A 177 12.77 -17.94 11.21
N ARG A 178 13.38 -19.06 10.85
CA ARG A 178 14.37 -19.12 9.77
C ARG A 178 13.66 -19.13 8.42
N PHE A 179 14.29 -18.57 7.42
CA PHE A 179 13.77 -18.57 6.04
C PHE A 179 13.96 -19.91 5.35
N PHE A 180 15.05 -20.61 5.68
CA PHE A 180 15.38 -21.91 5.13
C PHE A 180 15.76 -22.86 6.25
N ILE A 181 15.33 -24.11 6.13
CA ILE A 181 15.70 -25.20 7.03
C ILE A 181 16.28 -26.36 6.24
N LYS A 182 17.19 -27.08 6.86
CA LYS A 182 17.70 -28.34 6.31
C LYS A 182 16.80 -29.48 6.79
N HIS A 183 16.23 -30.21 5.86
CA HIS A 183 15.45 -31.40 6.15
C HIS A 183 15.92 -32.52 5.24
N TRP A 184 16.45 -33.62 5.83
CA TRP A 184 17.02 -34.75 5.10
C TRP A 184 18.11 -34.31 4.11
N GLY A 185 19.03 -33.45 4.52
CA GLY A 185 20.15 -32.99 3.68
C GLY A 185 19.76 -31.94 2.62
N LYS A 186 18.47 -31.73 2.35
CA LYS A 186 17.97 -30.73 1.37
C LYS A 186 17.52 -29.43 2.06
N ARG A 187 17.81 -28.28 1.45
CA ARG A 187 17.29 -26.98 1.90
C ARG A 187 15.85 -26.86 1.47
N LYS A 188 14.94 -26.57 2.43
CA LYS A 188 13.53 -26.29 2.18
C LYS A 188 13.21 -24.87 2.62
N ALA A 189 12.38 -24.19 1.86
CA ALA A 189 11.82 -22.89 2.23
C ALA A 189 10.82 -23.06 3.36
N THR A 190 10.80 -22.13 4.30
CA THR A 190 9.78 -22.11 5.36
C THR A 190 8.53 -21.39 4.90
N PRO A 191 7.35 -21.60 5.52
CA PRO A 191 6.16 -20.83 5.27
C PRO A 191 6.36 -19.32 5.47
N LEU A 192 7.26 -18.93 6.39
CA LEU A 192 7.64 -17.52 6.59
C LEU A 192 8.28 -16.93 5.34
N PHE A 193 9.26 -17.61 4.73
CA PHE A 193 9.89 -17.13 3.50
C PHE A 193 8.89 -17.06 2.34
N ILE A 194 8.01 -18.07 2.22
CA ILE A 194 6.96 -18.07 1.19
C ILE A 194 5.99 -16.91 1.40
N SER A 195 5.63 -16.60 2.66
CA SER A 195 4.75 -15.47 2.95
C SER A 195 5.37 -14.13 2.55
N ILE A 196 6.67 -13.92 2.81
CA ILE A 196 7.38 -12.72 2.36
C ILE A 196 7.35 -12.63 0.83
N LEU A 197 7.68 -13.71 0.14
CA LEU A 197 7.68 -13.73 -1.31
C LEU A 197 6.27 -13.49 -1.89
N ALA A 198 5.24 -14.04 -1.26
CA ALA A 198 3.86 -13.79 -1.66
C ALA A 198 3.44 -12.34 -1.43
N LEU A 199 3.85 -11.73 -0.30
CA LEU A 199 3.61 -10.31 -0.03
C LEU A 199 4.27 -9.42 -1.08
N GLU A 200 5.54 -9.67 -1.42
CA GLU A 200 6.27 -8.91 -2.44
C GLU A 200 5.64 -9.04 -3.83
N LEU A 201 5.28 -10.26 -4.23
CA LEU A 201 4.61 -10.48 -5.51
C LEU A 201 3.24 -9.79 -5.56
N SER A 202 2.50 -9.81 -4.45
CA SER A 202 1.23 -9.10 -4.37
C SER A 202 1.43 -7.59 -4.45
N ASP A 203 2.46 -7.02 -3.77
CA ASP A 203 2.75 -5.59 -3.85
C ASP A 203 3.16 -5.16 -5.27
N VAL A 204 3.91 -5.99 -5.99
CA VAL A 204 4.22 -5.76 -7.41
C VAL A 204 2.94 -5.73 -8.26
N LEU A 205 1.99 -6.64 -8.00
CA LEU A 205 0.70 -6.64 -8.70
C LEU A 205 -0.12 -5.37 -8.40
N PHE A 206 -0.12 -4.91 -7.15
CA PHE A 206 -0.79 -3.66 -6.75
C PHE A 206 -0.07 -2.40 -7.25
N ALA A 207 1.24 -2.46 -7.50
CA ALA A 207 1.97 -1.35 -8.09
C ALA A 207 1.50 -1.02 -9.52
N VAL A 208 0.91 -1.99 -10.22
CA VAL A 208 0.39 -1.80 -11.58
C VAL A 208 -0.77 -0.79 -11.64
N ASP A 209 -1.58 -0.70 -10.61
CA ASP A 209 -2.70 0.23 -10.50
C ASP A 209 -2.40 1.42 -9.57
N SER A 210 -1.68 1.22 -8.47
CA SER A 210 -1.39 2.30 -7.53
C SER A 210 -0.43 3.36 -8.10
N ILE A 211 0.58 2.95 -8.85
CA ILE A 211 1.53 3.89 -9.45
C ILE A 211 0.88 4.77 -10.52
N PRO A 212 0.15 4.24 -11.52
CA PRO A 212 -0.66 5.07 -12.42
C PRO A 212 -1.65 5.99 -11.69
N ALA A 213 -2.25 5.52 -10.57
CA ALA A 213 -3.15 6.35 -9.77
C ALA A 213 -2.42 7.56 -9.16
N ALA A 214 -1.19 7.40 -8.66
CA ALA A 214 -0.36 8.50 -8.19
C ALA A 214 0.02 9.46 -9.35
N PHE A 215 0.36 8.94 -10.53
CA PHE A 215 0.61 9.74 -11.74
C PHE A 215 -0.62 10.52 -12.23
N SER A 216 -1.83 10.09 -11.88
CA SER A 216 -3.05 10.85 -12.19
C SER A 216 -3.14 12.18 -11.44
N VAL A 217 -2.42 12.32 -10.35
CA VAL A 217 -2.47 13.49 -9.46
C VAL A 217 -1.29 14.43 -9.68
N THR A 218 -0.09 13.89 -9.82
CA THR A 218 1.15 14.64 -10.03
C THR A 218 2.09 13.88 -10.95
N GLN A 219 2.92 14.62 -11.69
CA GLN A 219 4.00 14.06 -12.50
C GLN A 219 5.39 14.26 -11.86
N THR A 220 5.43 14.89 -10.69
CA THR A 220 6.67 15.13 -9.96
C THR A 220 7.10 13.85 -9.24
N THR A 221 8.16 13.20 -9.74
CA THR A 221 8.67 11.91 -9.24
C THR A 221 8.92 11.94 -7.73
N PHE A 222 9.44 13.06 -7.21
CA PHE A 222 9.67 13.22 -5.77
C PHE A 222 8.37 13.13 -4.96
N LEU A 223 7.30 13.80 -5.40
CA LEU A 223 6.02 13.79 -4.71
C LEU A 223 5.38 12.40 -4.73
N ILE A 224 5.46 11.71 -5.88
CA ILE A 224 4.96 10.32 -6.02
C ILE A 224 5.72 9.39 -5.08
N TYR A 225 7.07 9.42 -5.10
CA TYR A 225 7.86 8.50 -4.30
C TYR A 225 7.75 8.80 -2.80
N SER A 226 7.83 10.07 -2.42
CA SER A 226 7.73 10.45 -1.00
C SER A 226 6.34 10.15 -0.41
N SER A 227 5.25 10.46 -1.12
CA SER A 227 3.89 10.12 -0.67
C SER A 227 3.70 8.61 -0.51
N ASN A 228 4.23 7.84 -1.46
CA ASN A 228 4.19 6.39 -1.44
C ASN A 228 5.00 5.81 -0.27
N ALA A 229 6.23 6.28 -0.05
CA ALA A 229 7.07 5.84 1.05
C ALA A 229 6.40 6.11 2.42
N PHE A 230 5.85 7.31 2.64
CA PHE A 230 5.13 7.63 3.87
C PHE A 230 3.81 6.86 4.03
N ALA A 231 3.14 6.51 2.94
CA ALA A 231 1.92 5.72 3.01
C ALA A 231 2.19 4.26 3.43
N ILE A 232 3.33 3.70 2.99
CA ILE A 232 3.77 2.34 3.34
C ILE A 232 4.29 2.29 4.78
N LEU A 233 4.95 3.35 5.27
CA LEU A 233 5.37 3.42 6.66
C LEU A 233 4.16 3.27 7.59
N GLY A 234 4.32 2.44 8.61
CA GLY A 234 3.26 2.16 9.57
C GLY A 234 2.22 1.12 9.12
N LEU A 235 2.32 0.54 7.90
CA LEU A 235 1.44 -0.55 7.48
C LEU A 235 1.43 -1.72 8.48
N ARG A 236 2.57 -2.01 9.10
CA ARG A 236 2.68 -3.05 10.12
C ARG A 236 1.82 -2.77 11.35
N SER A 237 1.85 -1.54 11.85
CA SER A 237 1.05 -1.12 13.01
C SER A 237 -0.44 -1.11 12.64
N LEU A 238 -0.74 -0.59 11.47
CA LEU A 238 -2.10 -0.52 10.95
C LEU A 238 -2.68 -1.92 10.68
N TYR A 239 -1.88 -2.86 10.15
CA TYR A 239 -2.28 -4.25 9.96
C TYR A 239 -2.73 -4.91 11.27
N ILE A 240 -1.98 -4.70 12.37
CA ILE A 240 -2.33 -5.27 13.68
C ILE A 240 -3.68 -4.74 14.17
N VAL A 241 -3.96 -3.45 13.94
CA VAL A 241 -5.22 -2.81 14.32
C VAL A 241 -6.38 -3.31 13.46
N ILE A 242 -6.16 -3.39 12.16
CA ILE A 242 -7.22 -3.64 11.17
C ILE A 242 -7.49 -5.13 11.00
N ALA A 243 -6.50 -6.01 11.20
CA ALA A 243 -6.64 -7.45 10.98
C ALA A 243 -7.81 -8.09 11.75
N GLU A 244 -8.26 -7.46 12.85
CA GLU A 244 -9.43 -7.88 13.61
C GLU A 244 -10.75 -7.43 12.96
N PHE A 245 -10.75 -6.34 12.20
CA PHE A 245 -11.95 -5.72 11.62
C PHE A 245 -12.06 -5.88 10.11
N ILE A 246 -10.97 -6.26 9.44
CA ILE A 246 -10.90 -6.33 7.97
C ILE A 246 -12.02 -7.21 7.38
N GLY A 247 -12.31 -8.37 7.99
CA GLY A 247 -13.36 -9.26 7.53
C GLY A 247 -14.78 -8.64 7.56
N GLU A 248 -14.93 -7.52 8.25
CA GLU A 248 -16.19 -6.83 8.48
C GLU A 248 -16.37 -5.59 7.59
N MET A 249 -15.30 -5.06 6.97
CA MET A 249 -15.32 -3.84 6.15
C MET A 249 -15.71 -4.11 4.69
N ARG A 250 -16.87 -4.71 4.47
CA ARG A 250 -17.37 -5.18 3.18
C ARG A 250 -17.42 -4.11 2.08
N TYR A 251 -17.70 -2.85 2.41
CA TYR A 251 -17.87 -1.78 1.41
C TYR A 251 -16.60 -1.01 1.09
N LEU A 252 -15.49 -1.25 1.80
CA LEU A 252 -14.22 -0.56 1.56
C LEU A 252 -13.68 -0.84 0.14
N HIS A 253 -13.83 -2.08 -0.32
CA HIS A 253 -13.47 -2.52 -1.66
C HIS A 253 -14.15 -1.67 -2.76
N TYR A 254 -15.45 -1.40 -2.63
CA TYR A 254 -16.16 -0.53 -3.59
C TYR A 254 -15.67 0.92 -3.55
N GLY A 255 -15.29 1.42 -2.36
CA GLY A 255 -14.69 2.74 -2.22
C GLY A 255 -13.38 2.87 -3.00
N MET A 256 -12.54 1.84 -2.95
CA MET A 256 -11.28 1.84 -3.70
C MET A 256 -11.49 1.70 -5.20
N ALA A 257 -12.42 0.83 -5.62
CA ALA A 257 -12.80 0.74 -7.03
C ALA A 257 -13.28 2.10 -7.58
N ALA A 258 -14.05 2.87 -6.78
CA ALA A 258 -14.46 4.22 -7.14
C ALA A 258 -13.29 5.22 -7.23
N ILE A 259 -12.27 5.11 -6.34
CA ILE A 259 -11.05 5.92 -6.40
C ILE A 259 -10.25 5.60 -7.67
N LEU A 260 -10.08 4.33 -8.01
CA LEU A 260 -9.40 3.92 -9.24
C LEU A 260 -10.14 4.42 -10.49
N ALA A 261 -11.48 4.32 -10.50
CA ALA A 261 -12.30 4.88 -11.58
C ALA A 261 -12.11 6.40 -11.72
N PHE A 262 -12.13 7.12 -10.61
CA PHE A 262 -11.89 8.57 -10.59
C PHE A 262 -10.49 8.91 -11.11
N ALA A 263 -9.45 8.23 -10.64
CA ALA A 263 -8.06 8.44 -11.07
C ALA A 263 -7.87 8.13 -12.56
N GLY A 264 -8.46 7.01 -13.03
CA GLY A 264 -8.43 6.62 -14.44
C GLY A 264 -9.15 7.64 -15.35
N MET A 265 -10.32 8.11 -14.97
CA MET A 265 -11.03 9.17 -15.69
C MET A 265 -10.22 10.49 -15.69
N LYS A 266 -9.66 10.87 -14.55
CA LYS A 266 -8.86 12.09 -14.44
C LYS A 266 -7.66 12.07 -15.39
N ILE A 267 -6.88 10.98 -15.43
CA ILE A 267 -5.71 10.90 -16.29
C ILE A 267 -6.09 10.81 -17.77
N THR A 268 -7.14 10.07 -18.12
CA THR A 268 -7.63 9.93 -19.50
C THR A 268 -8.20 11.25 -20.03
N LEU A 269 -8.92 12.00 -19.19
CA LEU A 269 -9.56 13.26 -19.56
C LEU A 269 -8.65 14.49 -19.32
N SER A 270 -7.40 14.30 -18.88
CA SER A 270 -6.49 15.40 -18.48
C SER A 270 -6.26 16.45 -19.56
N ARG A 271 -6.42 16.08 -20.86
CA ARG A 271 -6.29 17.00 -21.99
C ARG A 271 -7.49 17.95 -22.12
N TRP A 272 -8.67 17.58 -21.65
CA TRP A 272 -9.91 18.35 -21.78
C TRP A 272 -10.37 18.95 -20.46
N VAL A 273 -10.10 18.27 -19.34
CA VAL A 273 -10.56 18.68 -18.02
C VAL A 273 -9.39 18.71 -17.03
N HIS A 274 -9.12 19.89 -16.48
CA HIS A 274 -8.10 20.05 -15.45
C HIS A 274 -8.76 20.03 -14.07
N ILE A 275 -8.63 18.89 -13.38
CA ILE A 275 -9.09 18.72 -12.00
C ILE A 275 -7.95 19.10 -11.07
N SER A 276 -8.15 20.14 -10.25
CA SER A 276 -7.12 20.57 -9.30
C SER A 276 -6.79 19.50 -8.25
N PRO A 277 -5.57 19.48 -7.70
CA PRO A 277 -5.18 18.50 -6.68
C PRO A 277 -6.08 18.53 -5.44
N ILE A 278 -6.50 19.73 -5.00
CA ILE A 278 -7.38 19.87 -3.83
C ILE A 278 -8.77 19.26 -4.05
N VAL A 279 -9.31 19.35 -5.28
CA VAL A 279 -10.57 18.66 -5.64
C VAL A 279 -10.36 17.15 -5.60
N SER A 280 -9.20 16.65 -6.06
CA SER A 280 -8.87 15.23 -5.95
C SER A 280 -8.81 14.76 -4.50
N VAL A 281 -8.19 15.53 -3.61
CA VAL A 281 -8.19 15.26 -2.15
C VAL A 281 -9.62 15.17 -1.62
N ALA A 282 -10.48 16.14 -1.94
CA ALA A 282 -11.86 16.17 -1.48
C ALA A 282 -12.65 14.95 -1.97
N VAL A 283 -12.54 14.59 -3.26
CA VAL A 283 -13.21 13.41 -3.83
C VAL A 283 -12.75 12.13 -3.15
N ILE A 284 -11.44 11.94 -2.99
CA ILE A 284 -10.87 10.74 -2.36
C ILE A 284 -11.35 10.61 -0.91
N LEU A 285 -11.31 11.69 -0.13
CA LEU A 285 -11.80 11.69 1.26
C LEU A 285 -13.29 11.36 1.36
N ASN A 286 -14.11 11.89 0.45
CA ASN A 286 -15.55 11.59 0.42
C ASN A 286 -15.78 10.11 0.07
N LEU A 287 -15.07 9.55 -0.91
CA LEU A 287 -15.23 8.15 -1.30
C LEU A 287 -14.81 7.19 -0.17
N ILE A 288 -13.68 7.46 0.49
CA ILE A 288 -13.22 6.67 1.65
C ILE A 288 -14.21 6.80 2.80
N GLY A 289 -14.63 8.02 3.12
CA GLY A 289 -15.58 8.29 4.20
C GLY A 289 -16.91 7.60 3.98
N ALA A 290 -17.47 7.67 2.77
CA ALA A 290 -18.71 6.99 2.41
C ALA A 290 -18.59 5.46 2.51
N ALA A 291 -17.50 4.88 1.99
CA ALA A 291 -17.27 3.43 2.04
C ALA A 291 -17.10 2.93 3.48
N THR A 292 -16.37 3.69 4.31
CA THR A 292 -16.17 3.36 5.73
C THR A 292 -17.49 3.48 6.51
N ALA A 293 -18.25 4.57 6.31
CA ALA A 293 -19.54 4.78 6.95
C ALA A 293 -20.55 3.68 6.56
N ALA A 294 -20.60 3.31 5.27
CA ALA A 294 -21.46 2.22 4.80
C ALA A 294 -21.08 0.87 5.45
N SER A 295 -19.76 0.58 5.56
CA SER A 295 -19.27 -0.63 6.23
C SER A 295 -19.67 -0.66 7.71
N MET A 296 -19.48 0.44 8.43
CA MET A 296 -19.86 0.55 9.84
C MET A 296 -21.37 0.46 10.06
N TRP A 297 -22.17 1.04 9.17
CA TRP A 297 -23.64 0.93 9.23
C TRP A 297 -24.11 -0.51 9.02
N ALA A 298 -23.54 -1.22 8.04
CA ALA A 298 -23.86 -2.62 7.80
C ALA A 298 -23.51 -3.51 9.00
N LEU A 299 -22.37 -3.26 9.66
CA LEU A 299 -21.95 -3.96 10.88
C LEU A 299 -22.95 -3.77 12.02
N LYS A 300 -23.36 -2.52 12.27
CA LYS A 300 -24.37 -2.25 13.31
C LYS A 300 -25.69 -2.94 13.03
N ARG A 301 -26.09 -3.05 11.76
CA ARG A 301 -27.35 -3.69 11.37
C ARG A 301 -27.28 -5.22 11.49
N SER A 302 -26.12 -5.84 11.27
CA SER A 302 -25.92 -7.29 11.48
C SER A 302 -25.83 -7.67 12.96
N ALA A 303 -25.29 -6.78 13.80
CA ALA A 303 -25.21 -6.99 15.26
C ALA A 303 -26.57 -6.85 15.98
N ASN A 304 -27.55 -6.18 15.36
CA ASN A 304 -28.90 -5.99 15.90
C ASN A 304 -29.92 -7.03 15.36
N ARG A 305 -29.49 -8.00 14.57
CA ARG A 305 -30.28 -9.17 14.14
C ARG A 305 -29.79 -10.44 14.81
#